data_6731ff3f97c2966a07ea2308292c11e6
#
_entry.id   6731ff3f97c2966a07ea2308292c11e6
#
_cell.length_a   1.000
_cell.length_b   1.000
_cell.length_c   1.000
_cell.angle_alpha   90.00
_cell.angle_beta   90.00
_cell.angle_gamma   90.00
#
_symmetry.space_group_name_H-M   'P 1'
#
loop_
_entity.id
_entity.type
_entity.pdbx_description
1 polymer ?
#
loop_
_entity_poly.entity_id
_entity_poly.type
_entity_poly.pdbx_seq_one_letter_code
_entity_poly.pdbx_strand_id
1 'polypeptide(L)'
;MLTSSDTTSLDKSIMAAECCNIVELRQYVTYPGKRDALISLFEKHFIESQEEAGICVLGQFRDINDPYRYTWLRGFPNMDARKQALTDFYSGKTWQAYRNEANATLYDNDDVLLLRPASAGSGFRLCSCTRPAPDSTAPRSGFVVATVYHFAQEVTSDFINKFNERLMPMFELHGAHIMGRFVTEKSHNTFERLPVRENVNVFVWFASYPDRAAYEAYMARLAGDALWRDKAFADLYKSLQGWPEIIMLEPASRSLLP
;
A
#
# COMPACT_ATOMS: atom_id res chain seq x y z
N MET A 1 -38.08 7.14 14.87
CA MET A 1 -37.46 8.28 14.14
C MET A 1 -35.96 8.19 14.39
N LEU A 2 -35.23 7.68 13.43
CA LEU A 2 -33.78 7.67 13.47
C LEU A 2 -33.31 9.11 13.20
N THR A 3 -32.44 9.64 14.02
CA THR A 3 -31.99 11.03 13.95
C THR A 3 -31.00 11.19 12.78
N SER A 4 -31.05 12.36 12.12
CA SER A 4 -30.27 12.75 10.95
C SER A 4 -28.73 12.61 11.07
N SER A 5 -28.22 12.40 12.30
CA SER A 5 -26.80 12.19 12.60
C SER A 5 -26.32 10.77 12.34
N ASP A 6 -27.18 9.75 12.46
CA ASP A 6 -26.78 8.35 12.26
C ASP A 6 -26.62 7.97 10.78
N THR A 7 -27.42 8.59 9.92
CA THR A 7 -27.34 8.37 8.45
C THR A 7 -26.03 8.93 7.87
N THR A 8 -25.55 10.06 8.38
CA THR A 8 -24.32 10.72 7.90
C THR A 8 -23.06 9.96 8.30
N SER A 9 -23.09 9.27 9.45
CA SER A 9 -21.96 8.46 9.94
C SER A 9 -21.85 7.13 9.20
N LEU A 10 -22.98 6.48 8.92
CA LEU A 10 -23.02 5.24 8.10
C LEU A 10 -22.60 5.53 6.65
N ASP A 11 -23.06 6.62 6.04
CA ASP A 11 -22.69 7.01 4.68
C ASP A 11 -21.17 7.29 4.56
N LYS A 12 -20.56 7.96 5.52
CA LYS A 12 -19.10 8.19 5.53
C LYS A 12 -18.29 6.91 5.70
N SER A 13 -18.79 5.95 6.50
CA SER A 13 -18.14 4.66 6.69
C SER A 13 -18.24 3.77 5.44
N ILE A 14 -19.37 3.81 4.74
CA ILE A 14 -19.58 3.09 3.48
C ILE A 14 -18.75 3.73 2.37
N MET A 15 -18.71 5.05 2.28
CA MET A 15 -17.88 5.79 1.31
C MET A 15 -16.38 5.50 1.48
N ALA A 16 -15.88 5.42 2.72
CA ALA A 16 -14.47 5.09 2.97
C ALA A 16 -14.12 3.62 2.60
N ALA A 17 -15.07 2.68 2.69
CA ALA A 17 -14.87 1.30 2.26
C ALA A 17 -14.89 1.15 0.73
N GLU A 18 -15.63 1.98 0.02
CA GLU A 18 -15.76 1.95 -1.44
C GLU A 18 -14.65 2.71 -2.18
N CYS A 19 -13.95 3.64 -1.53
CA CYS A 19 -12.99 4.50 -2.21
C CYS A 19 -11.71 3.78 -2.67
N CYS A 20 -11.40 2.58 -2.20
CA CYS A 20 -10.13 1.90 -2.44
C CYS A 20 -10.27 0.41 -2.79
N ASN A 21 -11.16 0.08 -3.75
CA ASN A 21 -11.26 -1.28 -4.29
C ASN A 21 -10.13 -1.61 -5.27
N ILE A 22 -9.44 -0.61 -5.80
CA ILE A 22 -8.22 -0.74 -6.59
C ILE A 22 -7.11 0.01 -5.86
N VAL A 23 -5.97 -0.64 -5.68
CA VAL A 23 -4.80 -0.06 -5.04
C VAL A 23 -3.58 -0.26 -5.93
N GLU A 24 -2.79 0.77 -6.12
CA GLU A 24 -1.46 0.67 -6.71
C GLU A 24 -0.41 0.72 -5.59
N LEU A 25 0.40 -0.34 -5.50
CA LEU A 25 1.67 -0.34 -4.76
C LEU A 25 2.78 -0.01 -5.75
N ARG A 26 3.39 1.15 -5.59
CA ARG A 26 4.36 1.73 -6.50
C ARG A 26 5.72 1.83 -5.82
N GLN A 27 6.71 1.17 -6.39
CA GLN A 27 8.08 1.13 -5.89
C GLN A 27 8.98 1.86 -6.89
N TYR A 28 9.27 3.12 -6.62
CA TYR A 28 10.11 3.95 -7.50
C TYR A 28 11.56 3.90 -7.06
N VAL A 29 12.48 3.80 -8.02
CA VAL A 29 13.91 3.99 -7.78
C VAL A 29 14.28 5.41 -8.19
N THR A 30 14.93 6.13 -7.30
CA THR A 30 15.40 7.50 -7.55
C THR A 30 16.91 7.51 -7.83
N TYR A 31 17.38 8.54 -8.51
CA TYR A 31 18.81 8.79 -8.58
C TYR A 31 19.40 9.01 -7.17
N PRO A 32 20.70 8.72 -6.95
CA PRO A 32 21.35 8.93 -5.66
C PRO A 32 21.10 10.31 -5.07
N GLY A 33 20.62 10.35 -3.80
CA GLY A 33 20.30 11.58 -3.09
C GLY A 33 19.02 12.30 -3.54
N LYS A 34 18.21 11.72 -4.43
CA LYS A 34 16.99 12.36 -4.95
C LYS A 34 15.69 11.91 -4.30
N ARG A 35 15.71 10.85 -3.45
CA ARG A 35 14.50 10.35 -2.81
C ARG A 35 13.77 11.41 -1.98
N ASP A 36 14.47 12.09 -1.10
CA ASP A 36 13.83 13.09 -0.23
C ASP A 36 13.39 14.34 -0.99
N ALA A 37 14.07 14.69 -2.08
CA ALA A 37 13.62 15.75 -3.00
C ALA A 37 12.28 15.37 -3.67
N LEU A 38 12.16 14.11 -4.12
CA LEU A 38 10.90 13.62 -4.69
C LEU A 38 9.77 13.61 -3.64
N ILE A 39 10.05 13.12 -2.42
CA ILE A 39 9.07 13.09 -1.32
C ILE A 39 8.59 14.53 -1.02
N SER A 40 9.51 15.47 -0.87
CA SER A 40 9.17 16.86 -0.58
C SER A 40 8.32 17.50 -1.69
N LEU A 41 8.68 17.24 -2.95
CA LEU A 41 7.91 17.71 -4.12
C LEU A 41 6.51 17.10 -4.13
N PHE A 42 6.41 15.80 -3.85
CA PHE A 42 5.15 15.07 -3.80
C PHE A 42 4.24 15.59 -2.68
N GLU A 43 4.78 15.73 -1.48
CA GLU A 43 4.05 16.23 -0.31
C GLU A 43 3.55 17.65 -0.49
N LYS A 44 4.32 18.49 -1.19
CA LYS A 44 3.99 19.89 -1.41
C LYS A 44 2.98 20.12 -2.53
N HIS A 45 3.02 19.31 -3.59
CA HIS A 45 2.30 19.64 -4.82
C HIS A 45 1.38 18.53 -5.33
N PHE A 46 1.66 17.26 -5.02
CA PHE A 46 0.97 16.16 -5.68
C PHE A 46 -0.07 15.45 -4.82
N ILE A 47 -0.08 15.64 -3.51
CA ILE A 47 -1.09 15.00 -2.66
C ILE A 47 -2.46 15.60 -2.97
N GLU A 48 -2.65 16.87 -2.69
CA GLU A 48 -3.94 17.55 -2.85
C GLU A 48 -4.42 17.51 -4.30
N SER A 49 -3.54 17.75 -5.26
CA SER A 49 -3.91 17.72 -6.67
C SER A 49 -4.30 16.34 -7.19
N GLN A 50 -3.78 15.25 -6.61
CA GLN A 50 -4.26 13.90 -6.87
C GLN A 50 -5.61 13.65 -6.21
N GLU A 51 -5.80 14.08 -4.96
CA GLU A 51 -7.08 13.92 -4.24
C GLU A 51 -8.20 14.73 -4.89
N GLU A 52 -7.93 15.94 -5.38
CA GLU A 52 -8.85 16.74 -6.19
C GLU A 52 -9.26 16.03 -7.50
N ALA A 53 -8.36 15.26 -8.09
CA ALA A 53 -8.64 14.44 -9.27
C ALA A 53 -9.37 13.12 -8.96
N GLY A 54 -9.66 12.81 -7.69
CA GLY A 54 -10.34 11.59 -7.27
C GLY A 54 -9.42 10.40 -6.95
N ILE A 55 -8.12 10.63 -6.78
CA ILE A 55 -7.14 9.63 -6.35
C ILE A 55 -7.03 9.69 -4.83
N CYS A 56 -7.18 8.56 -4.14
CA CYS A 56 -6.89 8.49 -2.73
C CYS A 56 -5.39 8.23 -2.52
N VAL A 57 -4.61 9.20 -2.05
CA VAL A 57 -3.19 9.00 -1.71
C VAL A 57 -3.08 8.35 -0.33
N LEU A 58 -2.86 7.04 -0.30
CA LEU A 58 -2.93 6.21 0.91
C LEU A 58 -1.70 6.34 1.79
N GLY A 59 -0.53 6.26 1.21
CA GLY A 59 0.71 6.28 1.97
C GLY A 59 1.93 6.58 1.12
N GLN A 60 2.94 7.12 1.77
CA GLN A 60 4.23 7.47 1.19
C GLN A 60 5.31 7.08 2.16
N PHE A 61 6.34 6.40 1.67
CA PHE A 61 7.31 5.74 2.53
C PHE A 61 8.72 5.81 1.97
N ARG A 62 9.68 5.83 2.89
CA ARG A 62 11.09 5.51 2.63
C ARG A 62 11.28 4.03 2.82
N ASP A 63 11.81 3.33 1.81
CA ASP A 63 12.32 1.98 2.02
C ASP A 63 13.58 2.07 2.91
N ILE A 64 13.64 1.24 3.96
CA ILE A 64 14.73 1.27 4.94
C ILE A 64 15.95 0.51 4.42
N ASN A 65 15.72 -0.52 3.61
CA ASN A 65 16.77 -1.36 3.06
C ASN A 65 17.39 -0.78 1.79
N ASP A 66 16.67 0.12 1.10
CA ASP A 66 17.12 0.76 -0.12
C ASP A 66 16.98 2.30 -0.02
N PRO A 67 18.08 3.05 0.17
CA PRO A 67 18.03 4.49 0.31
C PRO A 67 17.62 5.24 -0.96
N TYR A 68 17.54 4.55 -2.08
CA TYR A 68 17.10 5.11 -3.36
C TYR A 68 15.62 4.82 -3.65
N ARG A 69 14.98 3.93 -2.88
CA ARG A 69 13.62 3.50 -3.13
C ARG A 69 12.61 4.39 -2.40
N TYR A 70 11.66 4.91 -3.17
CA TYR A 70 10.46 5.60 -2.71
C TYR A 70 9.25 4.71 -2.99
N THR A 71 8.63 4.20 -1.94
CA THR A 71 7.44 3.35 -2.04
C THR A 71 6.20 4.14 -1.66
N TRP A 72 5.16 4.08 -2.47
CA TRP A 72 3.92 4.78 -2.17
C TRP A 72 2.70 4.03 -2.67
N LEU A 73 1.55 4.36 -2.08
CA LEU A 73 0.27 3.72 -2.35
C LEU A 73 -0.78 4.76 -2.70
N ARG A 74 -1.58 4.45 -3.72
CA ARG A 74 -2.78 5.20 -4.04
C ARG A 74 -3.93 4.26 -4.33
N GLY A 75 -5.16 4.73 -4.10
CA GLY A 75 -6.36 3.94 -4.26
C GLY A 75 -7.41 4.62 -5.12
N PHE A 76 -8.31 3.79 -5.66
CA PHE A 76 -9.40 4.19 -6.54
C PHE A 76 -10.64 3.33 -6.25
N PRO A 77 -11.87 3.84 -6.52
CA PRO A 77 -13.09 3.06 -6.35
C PRO A 77 -13.15 1.83 -7.28
N ASN A 78 -12.74 2.01 -8.55
CA ASN A 78 -12.72 0.98 -9.59
C ASN A 78 -11.78 1.38 -10.73
N MET A 79 -11.64 0.53 -11.76
CA MET A 79 -10.72 0.76 -12.88
C MET A 79 -11.14 1.92 -13.79
N ASP A 80 -12.43 2.21 -13.93
CA ASP A 80 -12.92 3.36 -14.71
C ASP A 80 -12.64 4.68 -14.00
N ALA A 81 -12.91 4.74 -12.68
CA ALA A 81 -12.53 5.87 -11.84
C ALA A 81 -11.02 6.10 -11.84
N ARG A 82 -10.21 5.01 -11.80
CA ARG A 82 -8.77 5.09 -11.94
C ARG A 82 -8.36 5.75 -13.25
N LYS A 83 -8.92 5.31 -14.38
CA LYS A 83 -8.63 5.89 -15.70
C LYS A 83 -8.92 7.39 -15.73
N GLN A 84 -10.12 7.77 -15.28
CA GLN A 84 -10.54 9.18 -15.27
C GLN A 84 -9.63 10.01 -14.37
N ALA A 85 -9.43 9.62 -13.13
CA ALA A 85 -8.62 10.34 -12.16
C ALA A 85 -7.15 10.52 -12.61
N LEU A 86 -6.56 9.47 -13.20
CA LEU A 86 -5.22 9.57 -13.78
C LEU A 86 -5.18 10.52 -14.98
N THR A 87 -6.20 10.49 -15.83
CA THR A 87 -6.30 11.40 -16.98
C THR A 87 -6.36 12.86 -16.49
N ASP A 88 -7.20 13.14 -15.50
CA ASP A 88 -7.38 14.49 -14.96
C ASP A 88 -6.12 14.99 -14.27
N PHE A 89 -5.49 14.16 -13.43
CA PHE A 89 -4.25 14.54 -12.75
C PHE A 89 -3.10 14.82 -13.74
N TYR A 90 -2.83 13.89 -14.67
CA TYR A 90 -1.69 13.99 -15.60
C TYR A 90 -1.90 15.05 -16.71
N SER A 91 -3.13 15.46 -16.97
CA SER A 91 -3.43 16.64 -17.81
C SER A 91 -3.54 17.93 -17.02
N GLY A 92 -3.60 17.86 -15.68
CA GLY A 92 -3.81 18.99 -14.79
C GLY A 92 -2.62 19.93 -14.72
N LYS A 93 -2.91 21.20 -14.33
CA LYS A 93 -1.91 22.30 -14.29
C LYS A 93 -0.76 22.00 -13.33
N THR A 94 -1.04 21.39 -12.18
CA THR A 94 -0.04 21.06 -11.17
C THR A 94 0.98 20.07 -11.72
N TRP A 95 0.52 18.97 -12.34
CA TRP A 95 1.44 18.02 -12.97
C TRP A 95 2.26 18.69 -14.08
N GLN A 96 1.63 19.47 -14.95
CA GLN A 96 2.33 20.16 -16.04
C GLN A 96 3.42 21.10 -15.52
N ALA A 97 3.21 21.77 -14.39
CA ALA A 97 4.18 22.67 -13.79
C ALA A 97 5.40 21.94 -13.20
N TYR A 98 5.20 20.80 -12.54
CA TYR A 98 6.24 20.13 -11.73
C TYR A 98 6.74 18.79 -12.31
N ARG A 99 6.18 18.29 -13.42
CA ARG A 99 6.55 16.99 -13.99
C ARG A 99 8.04 16.85 -14.32
N ASN A 100 8.67 17.91 -14.82
CA ASN A 100 10.08 17.86 -15.20
C ASN A 100 10.97 17.73 -13.95
N GLU A 101 10.63 18.42 -12.88
CA GLU A 101 11.32 18.32 -11.58
C GLU A 101 11.14 16.91 -11.00
N ALA A 102 9.91 16.39 -10.99
CA ALA A 102 9.63 15.02 -10.52
C ALA A 102 10.40 13.98 -11.35
N ASN A 103 10.29 14.02 -12.68
CA ASN A 103 10.94 13.05 -13.57
C ASN A 103 12.47 13.09 -13.46
N ALA A 104 13.07 14.25 -13.20
CA ALA A 104 14.51 14.39 -13.01
C ALA A 104 15.02 13.70 -11.73
N THR A 105 14.15 13.28 -10.83
CA THR A 105 14.51 12.52 -9.64
C THR A 105 14.49 11.00 -9.86
N LEU A 106 13.77 10.53 -10.89
CA LEU A 106 13.42 9.13 -11.10
C LEU A 106 14.43 8.44 -12.02
N TYR A 107 14.94 7.31 -11.56
CA TYR A 107 15.70 6.36 -12.37
C TYR A 107 14.77 5.29 -12.96
N ASP A 108 13.84 4.76 -12.16
CA ASP A 108 12.86 3.75 -12.54
C ASP A 108 11.54 3.98 -11.78
N ASN A 109 10.41 3.83 -12.45
CA ASN A 109 9.07 4.00 -11.88
C ASN A 109 8.06 2.95 -12.38
N ASP A 110 8.54 1.85 -12.94
CA ASP A 110 7.72 0.84 -13.60
C ASP A 110 7.36 -0.35 -12.69
N ASP A 111 8.02 -0.48 -11.53
CA ASP A 111 7.68 -1.52 -10.55
C ASP A 111 6.39 -1.16 -9.80
N VAL A 112 5.27 -1.54 -10.40
CA VAL A 112 3.93 -1.22 -9.89
C VAL A 112 3.07 -2.48 -9.87
N LEU A 113 2.56 -2.82 -8.69
CA LEU A 113 1.53 -3.84 -8.52
C LEU A 113 0.14 -3.17 -8.52
N LEU A 114 -0.72 -3.63 -9.41
CA LEU A 114 -2.13 -3.28 -9.42
C LEU A 114 -2.91 -4.33 -8.63
N LEU A 115 -3.56 -3.89 -7.56
CA LEU A 115 -4.09 -4.75 -6.51
C LEU A 115 -5.59 -4.49 -6.28
N ARG A 116 -6.30 -5.52 -5.82
CA ARG A 116 -7.65 -5.42 -5.25
C ARG A 116 -7.69 -6.11 -3.89
N PRO A 117 -8.61 -5.75 -2.98
CA PRO A 117 -8.79 -6.48 -1.71
C PRO A 117 -8.94 -7.98 -1.95
N ALA A 118 -8.26 -8.80 -1.15
CA ALA A 118 -8.28 -10.26 -1.28
C ALA A 118 -9.65 -10.86 -0.96
N SER A 119 -10.40 -10.19 -0.07
CA SER A 119 -11.78 -10.54 0.29
C SER A 119 -12.53 -9.29 0.75
N ALA A 120 -13.83 -9.37 0.91
CA ALA A 120 -14.63 -8.27 1.45
C ALA A 120 -14.07 -7.80 2.80
N GLY A 121 -13.85 -6.49 2.96
CA GLY A 121 -13.32 -5.88 4.18
C GLY A 121 -11.83 -6.13 4.44
N SER A 122 -11.07 -6.71 3.49
CA SER A 122 -9.63 -6.91 3.64
C SER A 122 -8.78 -5.72 3.18
N GLY A 123 -9.37 -4.69 2.57
CA GLY A 123 -8.69 -3.46 2.17
C GLY A 123 -8.30 -2.58 3.36
N PHE A 124 -7.57 -1.51 3.08
CA PHE A 124 -7.20 -0.53 4.11
C PHE A 124 -8.42 0.16 4.71
N ARG A 125 -8.43 0.29 6.03
CA ARG A 125 -9.45 1.04 6.78
C ARG A 125 -8.93 2.43 7.10
N LEU A 126 -9.43 3.43 6.38
CA LEU A 126 -8.99 4.83 6.53
C LEU A 126 -9.91 5.65 7.46
N CYS A 127 -10.82 5.02 8.17
CA CYS A 127 -11.85 5.65 8.96
C CYS A 127 -11.28 6.46 10.14
N SER A 128 -10.86 7.66 9.96
CA SER A 128 -10.37 8.67 10.91
C SER A 128 -8.92 9.14 10.72
N CYS A 129 -8.22 8.68 9.71
CA CYS A 129 -6.87 9.18 9.44
C CYS A 129 -6.95 10.62 8.91
N THR A 130 -6.56 11.58 9.72
CA THR A 130 -6.38 12.97 9.26
C THR A 130 -4.97 13.12 8.73
N ARG A 131 -4.86 13.57 7.48
CA ARG A 131 -3.55 13.88 6.90
C ARG A 131 -2.94 15.10 7.60
N PRO A 132 -1.64 15.06 7.95
CA PRO A 132 -0.94 16.25 8.42
C PRO A 132 -1.00 17.38 7.40
N ALA A 133 -0.99 18.63 7.90
CA ALA A 133 -1.05 19.82 7.07
C ALA A 133 0.09 19.86 6.01
N PRO A 134 -0.09 20.61 4.88
CA PRO A 134 0.88 20.67 3.80
C PRO A 134 2.30 21.12 4.20
N ASP A 135 2.42 21.89 5.25
CA ASP A 135 3.67 22.41 5.80
C ASP A 135 4.23 21.57 6.96
N SER A 136 3.58 20.46 7.28
CA SER A 136 4.04 19.56 8.36
C SER A 136 5.34 18.88 7.97
N THR A 137 6.39 19.12 8.75
CA THR A 137 7.69 18.46 8.62
C THR A 137 7.96 17.47 9.75
N ALA A 138 7.01 17.34 10.69
CA ALA A 138 7.16 16.43 11.82
C ALA A 138 7.29 14.98 11.32
N PRO A 139 8.31 14.23 11.78
CA PRO A 139 8.41 12.81 11.45
C PRO A 139 7.13 12.09 11.89
N ARG A 140 6.60 11.24 11.02
CA ARG A 140 5.50 10.36 11.39
C ARG A 140 6.06 9.12 12.09
N SER A 141 5.52 8.79 13.25
CA SER A 141 5.84 7.54 13.92
C SER A 141 5.15 6.37 13.24
N GLY A 142 5.79 5.21 13.28
CA GLY A 142 5.27 3.97 12.72
C GLY A 142 6.29 3.26 11.86
N PHE A 143 6.04 2.00 11.64
CA PHE A 143 6.84 1.12 10.82
C PHE A 143 5.91 0.19 10.09
N VAL A 144 5.94 0.21 8.78
CA VAL A 144 5.08 -0.62 7.94
C VAL A 144 5.91 -1.66 7.22
N VAL A 145 5.41 -2.88 7.20
CA VAL A 145 5.99 -3.95 6.39
C VAL A 145 4.96 -4.42 5.38
N ALA A 146 5.31 -4.29 4.10
CA ALA A 146 4.58 -4.94 3.03
C ALA A 146 5.27 -6.27 2.70
N THR A 147 4.52 -7.36 2.73
CA THR A 147 5.01 -8.68 2.38
C THR A 147 4.31 -9.13 1.11
N VAL A 148 5.10 -9.43 0.07
CA VAL A 148 4.61 -9.89 -1.22
C VAL A 148 4.90 -11.37 -1.38
N TYR A 149 3.86 -12.16 -1.54
CA TYR A 149 3.94 -13.57 -1.89
C TYR A 149 3.67 -13.72 -3.39
N HIS A 150 4.61 -14.33 -4.10
CA HIS A 150 4.48 -14.61 -5.52
C HIS A 150 3.98 -16.03 -5.75
N PHE A 151 3.08 -16.20 -6.72
CA PHE A 151 2.49 -17.49 -7.08
C PHE A 151 2.67 -17.77 -8.57
N ALA A 152 2.85 -19.04 -8.94
CA ALA A 152 2.91 -19.47 -10.34
C ALA A 152 1.55 -19.36 -11.05
N GLN A 153 0.46 -19.46 -10.28
CA GLN A 153 -0.92 -19.36 -10.75
C GLN A 153 -1.67 -18.32 -9.91
N GLU A 154 -2.89 -18.00 -10.31
CA GLU A 154 -3.75 -17.08 -9.57
C GLU A 154 -3.95 -17.53 -8.11
N VAL A 155 -3.95 -16.55 -7.21
CA VAL A 155 -4.16 -16.80 -5.77
C VAL A 155 -5.56 -17.36 -5.55
N THR A 156 -5.64 -18.55 -4.99
CA THR A 156 -6.91 -19.23 -4.78
C THR A 156 -7.64 -18.73 -3.52
N SER A 157 -8.97 -18.87 -3.51
CA SER A 157 -9.77 -18.62 -2.29
C SER A 157 -9.36 -19.50 -1.12
N ASP A 158 -8.93 -20.74 -1.39
CA ASP A 158 -8.40 -21.63 -0.34
C ASP A 158 -7.15 -21.06 0.33
N PHE A 159 -6.24 -20.47 -0.43
CA PHE A 159 -5.07 -19.80 0.15
C PHE A 159 -5.49 -18.60 0.98
N ILE A 160 -6.41 -17.76 0.46
CA ILE A 160 -6.91 -16.58 1.17
C ILE A 160 -7.57 -16.99 2.50
N ASN A 161 -8.40 -18.03 2.49
CA ASN A 161 -9.05 -18.54 3.68
C ASN A 161 -8.02 -19.11 4.70
N LYS A 162 -7.04 -19.89 4.24
CA LYS A 162 -5.96 -20.39 5.09
C LYS A 162 -5.14 -19.24 5.72
N PHE A 163 -4.86 -18.21 4.94
CA PHE A 163 -4.18 -17.02 5.46
C PHE A 163 -5.01 -16.35 6.56
N ASN A 164 -6.28 -16.09 6.29
CA ASN A 164 -7.18 -15.40 7.23
C ASN A 164 -7.43 -16.20 8.52
N GLU A 165 -7.58 -17.53 8.40
CA GLU A 165 -7.98 -18.38 9.53
C GLU A 165 -6.80 -18.88 10.37
N ARG A 166 -5.59 -18.95 9.79
CA ARG A 166 -4.43 -19.57 10.45
C ARG A 166 -3.22 -18.68 10.56
N LEU A 167 -2.80 -18.05 9.45
CA LEU A 167 -1.57 -17.26 9.43
C LEU A 167 -1.78 -15.88 10.06
N MET A 168 -2.86 -15.20 9.70
CA MET A 168 -3.16 -13.87 10.24
C MET A 168 -3.28 -13.88 11.78
N PRO A 169 -4.09 -14.75 12.41
CA PRO A 169 -4.16 -14.83 13.88
C PRO A 169 -2.81 -15.13 14.54
N MET A 170 -1.99 -15.99 13.92
CA MET A 170 -0.65 -16.28 14.40
C MET A 170 0.25 -15.04 14.35
N PHE A 171 0.24 -14.30 13.23
CA PHE A 171 1.03 -13.07 13.10
C PHE A 171 0.58 -11.99 14.09
N GLU A 172 -0.73 -11.82 14.28
CA GLU A 172 -1.30 -10.89 15.25
C GLU A 172 -0.97 -11.28 16.70
N LEU A 173 -1.00 -12.56 17.03
CA LEU A 173 -0.59 -13.08 18.34
C LEU A 173 0.86 -12.69 18.67
N HIS A 174 1.73 -12.66 17.67
CA HIS A 174 3.14 -12.27 17.83
C HIS A 174 3.39 -10.76 17.70
N GLY A 175 2.36 -9.96 17.44
CA GLY A 175 2.41 -8.50 17.51
C GLY A 175 2.37 -7.78 16.16
N ALA A 176 2.02 -8.45 15.07
CA ALA A 176 1.70 -7.78 13.82
C ALA A 176 0.30 -7.13 13.91
N HIS A 177 0.16 -5.88 13.48
CA HIS A 177 -1.14 -5.27 13.27
C HIS A 177 -1.44 -5.25 11.77
N ILE A 178 -2.26 -6.20 11.29
CA ILE A 178 -2.53 -6.35 9.86
C ILE A 178 -3.50 -5.29 9.38
N MET A 179 -3.04 -4.42 8.48
CA MET A 179 -3.77 -3.27 7.95
C MET A 179 -4.56 -3.56 6.69
N GLY A 180 -4.08 -4.49 5.86
CA GLY A 180 -4.73 -4.83 4.61
C GLY A 180 -4.14 -6.06 3.93
N ARG A 181 -4.95 -6.72 3.12
CA ARG A 181 -4.60 -7.91 2.34
C ARG A 181 -5.18 -7.80 0.95
N PHE A 182 -4.34 -8.02 -0.05
CA PHE A 182 -4.66 -7.75 -1.44
C PHE A 182 -4.20 -8.89 -2.34
N VAL A 183 -4.82 -9.01 -3.49
CA VAL A 183 -4.38 -9.86 -4.60
C VAL A 183 -4.23 -9.03 -5.87
N THR A 184 -3.55 -9.57 -6.88
CA THR A 184 -3.45 -8.92 -8.20
C THR A 184 -4.84 -8.59 -8.74
N GLU A 185 -5.03 -7.34 -9.18
CA GLU A 185 -6.14 -6.96 -10.05
C GLU A 185 -5.85 -7.47 -11.47
N LYS A 186 -6.80 -8.18 -12.06
CA LYS A 186 -6.65 -8.85 -13.36
C LYS A 186 -7.16 -8.06 -14.55
N SER A 187 -7.82 -6.93 -14.30
CA SER A 187 -8.25 -6.05 -15.37
C SER A 187 -7.04 -5.49 -16.12
N HIS A 188 -7.18 -5.35 -17.44
CA HIS A 188 -6.17 -4.70 -18.25
C HIS A 188 -5.89 -3.27 -17.78
N ASN A 189 -4.65 -2.83 -17.88
CA ASN A 189 -4.25 -1.48 -17.51
C ASN A 189 -4.96 -0.43 -18.38
N THR A 190 -5.91 0.27 -17.79
CA THR A 190 -6.72 1.30 -18.48
C THR A 190 -5.99 2.62 -18.71
N PHE A 191 -4.71 2.74 -18.27
CA PHE A 191 -3.89 3.94 -18.44
C PHE A 191 -2.46 3.56 -18.84
N GLU A 192 -2.27 3.25 -20.12
CA GLU A 192 -1.04 2.68 -20.69
C GLU A 192 0.22 3.55 -20.51
N ARG A 193 0.04 4.86 -20.32
CA ARG A 193 1.17 5.78 -20.06
C ARG A 193 1.89 5.51 -18.75
N LEU A 194 1.27 4.75 -17.84
CA LEU A 194 1.86 4.31 -16.59
C LEU A 194 1.86 2.78 -16.56
N PRO A 195 3.01 2.15 -16.80
CA PRO A 195 3.12 0.71 -16.74
C PRO A 195 2.70 0.14 -15.38
N VAL A 196 2.15 -1.06 -15.41
CA VAL A 196 1.89 -1.90 -14.24
C VAL A 196 2.28 -3.34 -14.59
N ARG A 197 2.63 -4.14 -13.58
CA ARG A 197 2.99 -5.55 -13.76
C ARG A 197 1.72 -6.40 -13.93
N GLU A 198 1.24 -6.55 -15.18
CA GLU A 198 -0.03 -7.24 -15.48
C GLU A 198 0.05 -8.76 -15.33
N ASN A 199 1.20 -9.39 -15.64
CA ASN A 199 1.36 -10.84 -15.69
C ASN A 199 1.93 -11.43 -14.39
N VAL A 200 1.54 -10.90 -13.24
CA VAL A 200 1.96 -11.39 -11.92
C VAL A 200 0.78 -11.94 -11.15
N ASN A 201 1.05 -12.93 -10.31
CA ASN A 201 0.08 -13.45 -9.35
C ASN A 201 0.66 -13.24 -7.96
N VAL A 202 0.14 -12.25 -7.25
CA VAL A 202 0.63 -11.92 -5.91
C VAL A 202 -0.50 -11.89 -4.89
N PHE A 203 -0.13 -12.25 -3.65
CA PHE A 203 -0.86 -11.90 -2.46
C PHE A 203 0.02 -10.95 -1.64
N VAL A 204 -0.49 -9.77 -1.37
CA VAL A 204 0.24 -8.72 -0.63
C VAL A 204 -0.49 -8.44 0.66
N TRP A 205 0.22 -8.45 1.77
CA TRP A 205 -0.33 -8.01 3.03
C TRP A 205 0.55 -6.98 3.70
N PHE A 206 -0.08 -6.06 4.41
CA PHE A 206 0.56 -4.95 5.09
C PHE A 206 0.33 -5.10 6.58
N ALA A 207 1.39 -4.95 7.35
CA ALA A 207 1.31 -4.85 8.80
C ALA A 207 2.01 -3.59 9.29
N SER A 208 1.48 -2.99 10.35
CA SER A 208 2.11 -1.89 11.06
C SER A 208 2.65 -2.33 12.41
N TYR A 209 3.69 -1.63 12.83
CA TYR A 209 4.36 -1.77 14.12
C TYR A 209 4.63 -0.37 14.67
N PRO A 210 4.74 -0.19 16.00
CA PRO A 210 5.11 1.10 16.59
C PRO A 210 6.43 1.66 16.05
N ASP A 211 7.41 0.77 15.87
CA ASP A 211 8.75 1.08 15.39
C ASP A 211 9.46 -0.18 14.87
N ARG A 212 10.67 -0.02 14.38
CA ARG A 212 11.51 -1.12 13.90
C ARG A 212 11.83 -2.15 14.98
N ALA A 213 12.07 -1.73 16.23
CA ALA A 213 12.38 -2.65 17.32
C ALA A 213 11.18 -3.57 17.63
N ALA A 214 9.95 -3.04 17.56
CA ALA A 214 8.73 -3.84 17.70
C ALA A 214 8.59 -4.89 16.58
N TYR A 215 8.97 -4.54 15.34
CA TYR A 215 9.02 -5.51 14.23
C TYR A 215 10.10 -6.58 14.46
N GLU A 216 11.31 -6.21 14.88
CA GLU A 216 12.37 -7.17 15.18
C GLU A 216 11.97 -8.12 16.33
N ALA A 217 11.29 -7.60 17.35
CA ALA A 217 10.72 -8.40 18.43
C ALA A 217 9.60 -9.35 17.94
N TYR A 218 8.74 -8.89 17.02
CA TYR A 218 7.75 -9.73 16.35
C TYR A 218 8.43 -10.89 15.62
N MET A 219 9.44 -10.61 14.81
CA MET A 219 10.18 -11.64 14.06
C MET A 219 10.83 -12.67 14.98
N ALA A 220 11.43 -12.23 16.10
CA ALA A 220 12.04 -13.12 17.09
C ALA A 220 10.99 -14.03 17.75
N ARG A 221 9.82 -13.48 18.13
CA ARG A 221 8.71 -14.28 18.71
C ARG A 221 8.16 -15.29 17.70
N LEU A 222 7.94 -14.87 16.46
CA LEU A 222 7.45 -15.75 15.40
C LEU A 222 8.44 -16.88 15.10
N ALA A 223 9.73 -16.58 15.03
CA ALA A 223 10.79 -17.59 14.84
C ALA A 223 10.88 -18.59 16.01
N GLY A 224 10.51 -18.16 17.21
CA GLY A 224 10.43 -19.04 18.41
C GLY A 224 9.17 -19.91 18.45
N ASP A 225 8.13 -19.59 17.68
CA ASP A 225 6.88 -20.35 17.65
C ASP A 225 7.09 -21.72 16.97
N ALA A 226 6.81 -22.80 17.70
CA ALA A 226 7.01 -24.17 17.20
C ALA A 226 6.10 -24.50 16.02
N LEU A 227 4.84 -24.01 16.02
CA LEU A 227 3.90 -24.26 14.93
C LEU A 227 4.36 -23.54 13.66
N TRP A 228 4.85 -22.31 13.78
CA TRP A 228 5.42 -21.56 12.66
C TRP A 228 6.65 -22.27 12.10
N ARG A 229 7.64 -22.53 12.95
CA ARG A 229 8.94 -23.08 12.55
C ARG A 229 8.80 -24.48 11.95
N ASP A 230 8.04 -25.36 12.61
CA ASP A 230 8.05 -26.80 12.29
C ASP A 230 7.03 -27.15 11.19
N LYS A 231 6.04 -26.28 10.91
CA LYS A 231 4.97 -26.59 9.95
C LYS A 231 4.51 -25.42 9.12
N ALA A 232 4.02 -24.32 9.72
CA ALA A 232 3.26 -23.31 9.01
C ALA A 232 4.09 -22.60 7.94
N PHE A 233 5.36 -22.31 8.25
CA PHE A 233 6.29 -21.69 7.28
C PHE A 233 6.55 -22.64 6.08
N ALA A 234 6.81 -23.90 6.31
CA ALA A 234 7.07 -24.86 5.24
C ALA A 234 5.84 -25.07 4.34
N ASP A 235 4.64 -25.10 4.94
CA ASP A 235 3.38 -25.25 4.20
C ASP A 235 3.06 -23.98 3.39
N LEU A 236 3.33 -22.79 3.95
CA LEU A 236 3.25 -21.53 3.21
C LEU A 236 4.22 -21.53 2.03
N TYR A 237 5.51 -21.78 2.30
CA TYR A 237 6.57 -21.68 1.30
C TYR A 237 6.35 -22.60 0.09
N LYS A 238 5.80 -23.82 0.30
CA LYS A 238 5.42 -24.73 -0.79
C LYS A 238 4.39 -24.16 -1.76
N SER A 239 3.60 -23.18 -1.31
CA SER A 239 2.58 -22.51 -2.13
C SER A 239 3.14 -21.36 -2.94
N LEU A 240 4.35 -20.90 -2.65
CA LEU A 240 4.95 -19.69 -3.23
C LEU A 240 5.90 -20.00 -4.38
N GLN A 241 6.03 -19.05 -5.27
CA GLN A 241 7.05 -19.01 -6.30
C GLN A 241 8.29 -18.24 -5.79
N GLY A 242 9.06 -18.86 -4.90
CA GLY A 242 10.25 -18.26 -4.31
C GLY A 242 10.02 -17.67 -2.91
N TRP A 243 11.02 -16.95 -2.43
CA TRP A 243 10.97 -16.32 -1.11
C TRP A 243 10.01 -15.13 -1.09
N PRO A 244 9.33 -14.88 0.03
CA PRO A 244 8.57 -13.64 0.23
C PRO A 244 9.45 -12.41 0.00
N GLU A 245 8.94 -11.43 -0.72
CA GLU A 245 9.55 -10.10 -0.78
C GLU A 245 9.08 -9.31 0.45
N ILE A 246 10.03 -8.78 1.21
CA ILE A 246 9.77 -8.01 2.44
C ILE A 246 10.21 -6.57 2.21
N ILE A 247 9.28 -5.65 2.21
CA ILE A 247 9.50 -4.23 2.01
C ILE A 247 9.29 -3.52 3.35
N MET A 248 10.35 -3.00 3.94
CA MET A 248 10.34 -2.32 5.23
C MET A 248 10.26 -0.81 5.03
N LEU A 249 9.27 -0.18 5.59
CA LEU A 249 8.83 1.16 5.21
C LEU A 249 8.73 2.09 6.42
N GLU A 250 9.38 3.25 6.33
CA GLU A 250 9.16 4.38 7.23
C GLU A 250 8.23 5.40 6.58
N PRO A 251 7.12 5.81 7.25
CA PRO A 251 6.17 6.74 6.67
C PRO A 251 6.80 8.13 6.50
N ALA A 252 6.54 8.76 5.36
CA ALA A 252 6.84 10.16 5.14
C ALA A 252 5.88 11.04 5.96
N SER A 253 6.22 12.33 6.12
CA SER A 253 5.53 13.25 7.04
C SER A 253 4.03 13.33 6.83
N ARG A 254 3.58 13.18 5.59
CA ARG A 254 2.18 13.33 5.21
C ARG A 254 1.52 12.02 4.74
N SER A 255 2.13 10.87 5.04
CA SER A 255 1.49 9.56 4.82
C SER A 255 0.17 9.44 5.61
N LEU A 256 -0.92 8.88 5.02
CA LEU A 256 -2.14 8.55 5.77
C LEU A 256 -1.94 7.25 6.56
N LEU A 257 -1.32 6.25 5.95
CA LEU A 257 -0.94 5.02 6.64
C LEU A 257 0.25 5.30 7.57
N PRO A 258 0.27 4.65 8.76
CA PRO A 258 1.33 4.85 9.75
C PRO A 258 2.68 4.40 9.23
#